data_4f85cd57091d246e0a52432bb8462d16
#
_entry.id   4f85cd57091d246e0a52432bb8462d16
#
_cell.length_a   1.000
_cell.length_b   1.000
_cell.length_c   1.000
_cell.angle_alpha   90.00
_cell.angle_beta   90.00
_cell.angle_gamma   90.00
#
_symmetry.space_group_name_H-M   'P 1'
#
loop_
_entity.id
_entity.type
_entity.pdbx_description
1 polymer ?
#
loop_
_entity_poly.entity_id
_entity_poly.type
_entity_poly.pdbx_seq_one_letter_code
_entity_poly.pdbx_strand_id
1 'polypeptide(L)'
;MADLIRSSLKVTALPAYLLACMALLLAVPARAQWSGSVDLSGGLGGIEGGIASDNKPVFHGLAQGEFRLNYKTDKFSWNTTLNGKWEPNTTDNTRISYKKERLGIIYKSASTRPLTVSLKSEFAWKPAADRNYSSWILYQYKNDRGQNHSLNYDGKENDSEKLSYNYEVPVLNEHKVETGLKTYRSFDSGRSILQSSLTFQAINSKKVTTWIVFKSENNKEGSGTAIDVDDLKGYAWKYRITPNSLDLNLDGDIHLQRTVLDDATKLKYAPGFRFSSKHALDENSGATRINVTLEDVEEAWRDSTRLRESFNYLSILAEPYLTADFKWNKLEAHLDYACQLYARRLNDETHRQPLKIKGVYPVGKSNIKWTISPRHSLNLTNQLSVAHPDYLKICWYDRTAGYLDQLYRGNEQLLSPFTQRSGLEYELTLNRFSARTSVTYTHVSNEIDQTWTNEEIDGRQYKVFHWMNSSNSDALGITQKLGWKGKVITANVAITYNQTRRASTRTDAVKNSIDWRLNADITARLGRGWSIGSDLKYQSKMKTFYTVLSEYGELNAQIQKDFKKFSLYLRGRHLLDQTVTTSFESEELQEYWVEEVRNNRRIVMIGVKWKF
;
A
#
# COMPACT_ATOMS: atom_id res chain seq x y z
N MET A 1 -19.28 12.88 25.14
CA MET A 1 -19.28 14.32 24.79
C MET A 1 -17.96 15.02 25.15
N ALA A 2 -17.38 14.80 26.35
CA ALA A 2 -16.09 15.37 26.73
C ALA A 2 -14.92 14.87 25.86
N ASP A 3 -14.92 13.62 25.44
CA ASP A 3 -13.88 13.06 24.56
C ASP A 3 -13.99 13.53 23.11
N LEU A 4 -15.19 13.84 22.62
CA LEU A 4 -15.41 14.47 21.33
C LEU A 4 -14.85 15.91 21.32
N ILE A 5 -14.98 16.64 22.43
CA ILE A 5 -14.44 18.00 22.57
C ILE A 5 -12.90 17.95 22.69
N ARG A 6 -12.33 16.96 23.38
CA ARG A 6 -10.88 16.78 23.47
C ARG A 6 -10.24 16.33 22.15
N SER A 7 -10.93 15.53 21.34
CA SER A 7 -10.45 15.17 20.01
C SER A 7 -10.55 16.32 19.01
N SER A 8 -11.59 17.15 19.10
CA SER A 8 -11.74 18.34 18.27
C SER A 8 -10.72 19.44 18.61
N LEU A 9 -10.33 19.59 19.87
CA LEU A 9 -9.29 20.53 20.30
C LEU A 9 -7.89 20.16 19.77
N LYS A 10 -7.57 18.87 19.61
CA LYS A 10 -6.30 18.43 18.99
C LYS A 10 -6.26 18.69 17.48
N VAL A 11 -7.39 18.65 16.81
CA VAL A 11 -7.51 18.96 15.37
C VAL A 11 -7.45 20.46 15.12
N THR A 12 -7.95 21.31 16.05
CA THR A 12 -7.87 22.76 15.94
C THR A 12 -6.46 23.33 16.21
N ALA A 13 -5.59 22.59 16.88
CA ALA A 13 -4.20 23.01 17.08
C ALA A 13 -3.37 22.96 15.78
N LEU A 14 -3.67 22.07 14.85
CA LEU A 14 -2.95 21.97 13.56
C LEU A 14 -3.12 23.23 12.70
N PRO A 15 -4.35 23.79 12.51
CA PRO A 15 -4.53 25.06 11.82
C PRO A 15 -3.86 26.24 12.54
N ALA A 16 -3.85 26.25 13.88
CA ALA A 16 -3.21 27.32 14.67
C ALA A 16 -1.67 27.28 14.54
N TYR A 17 -1.06 26.11 14.52
CA TYR A 17 0.37 25.93 14.22
C TYR A 17 0.72 26.35 12.80
N LEU A 18 -0.12 26.00 11.82
CA LEU A 18 0.03 26.42 10.43
C LEU A 18 -0.11 27.94 10.27
N LEU A 19 -1.05 28.56 10.97
CA LEU A 19 -1.22 30.01 11.01
C LEU A 19 -0.04 30.72 11.69
N ALA A 20 0.52 30.16 12.76
CA ALA A 20 1.71 30.69 13.43
C ALA A 20 2.96 30.59 12.55
N CYS A 21 3.13 29.48 11.83
CA CYS A 21 4.19 29.34 10.83
C CYS A 21 4.02 30.32 9.65
N MET A 22 2.79 30.58 9.22
CA MET A 22 2.48 31.61 8.21
C MET A 22 2.82 33.03 8.70
N ALA A 23 2.52 33.36 9.95
CA ALA A 23 2.83 34.67 10.52
C ALA A 23 4.35 34.90 10.65
N LEU A 24 5.11 33.90 11.01
CA LEU A 24 6.58 33.91 11.04
C LEU A 24 7.20 34.13 9.65
N LEU A 25 6.58 33.60 8.59
CA LEU A 25 7.05 33.72 7.21
C LEU A 25 6.77 35.10 6.59
N LEU A 26 5.74 35.82 7.05
CA LEU A 26 5.43 37.15 6.60
C LEU A 26 6.42 38.22 7.15
N ALA A 27 7.25 37.84 8.12
CA ALA A 27 8.24 38.72 8.76
C ALA A 27 9.65 38.68 8.14
N VAL A 28 9.88 37.89 7.05
CA VAL A 28 11.20 37.69 6.43
C VAL A 28 11.51 38.80 5.40
N PRO A 29 12.70 39.42 5.41
CA PRO A 29 13.02 40.54 4.54
C PRO A 29 13.09 40.20 3.06
N ALA A 30 12.67 41.17 2.23
CA ALA A 30 12.31 41.09 0.80
C ALA A 30 13.43 40.79 -0.22
N ARG A 31 14.62 40.29 0.19
CA ARG A 31 15.75 40.01 -0.73
C ARG A 31 15.95 38.56 -1.13
N ALA A 32 15.19 37.63 -0.56
CA ALA A 32 15.28 36.21 -0.90
C ALA A 32 14.15 35.82 -1.87
N GLN A 33 14.45 34.97 -2.84
CA GLN A 33 13.43 34.41 -3.75
C GLN A 33 12.66 33.29 -3.01
N TRP A 34 11.77 33.70 -2.16
CA TRP A 34 10.86 32.80 -1.46
C TRP A 34 9.57 32.63 -2.25
N SER A 35 9.06 31.41 -2.28
CA SER A 35 7.73 31.09 -2.78
C SER A 35 7.14 29.98 -1.94
N GLY A 36 5.83 29.88 -1.91
CA GLY A 36 5.20 28.81 -1.16
C GLY A 36 3.74 28.62 -1.52
N SER A 37 3.13 27.63 -0.90
CA SER A 37 1.71 27.37 -1.00
C SER A 37 1.17 26.72 0.26
N VAL A 38 -0.10 26.98 0.53
CA VAL A 38 -0.89 26.32 1.57
C VAL A 38 -2.10 25.69 0.88
N ASP A 39 -2.36 24.44 1.15
CA ASP A 39 -3.55 23.71 0.71
C ASP A 39 -4.22 23.12 1.94
N LEU A 40 -5.43 23.54 2.23
CA LEU A 40 -6.22 23.09 3.38
C LEU A 40 -7.58 22.60 2.88
N SER A 41 -8.00 21.45 3.34
CA SER A 41 -9.32 20.94 3.07
C SER A 41 -9.88 20.14 4.25
N GLY A 42 -11.19 20.16 4.37
CA GLY A 42 -11.95 19.37 5.31
C GLY A 42 -13.21 18.85 4.67
N GLY A 43 -13.82 17.86 5.26
CA GLY A 43 -15.01 17.26 4.70
C GLY A 43 -15.65 16.26 5.65
N LEU A 44 -16.67 15.57 5.12
CA LEU A 44 -17.39 14.51 5.79
C LEU A 44 -17.35 13.26 4.91
N GLY A 45 -17.14 12.13 5.53
CA GLY A 45 -17.25 10.82 4.91
C GLY A 45 -17.88 9.83 5.89
N GLY A 46 -18.45 8.77 5.41
CA GLY A 46 -19.06 7.79 6.29
C GLY A 46 -19.85 6.69 5.60
N ILE A 47 -20.51 5.86 6.39
CA ILE A 47 -21.38 4.77 5.96
C ILE A 47 -22.83 5.11 6.30
N GLU A 48 -23.72 4.82 5.39
CA GLU A 48 -25.16 4.76 5.69
C GLU A 48 -25.48 3.33 6.16
N GLY A 49 -25.71 3.18 7.46
CA GLY A 49 -26.16 1.93 8.06
C GLY A 49 -25.12 0.83 8.09
N GLY A 50 -24.77 0.36 9.25
CA GLY A 50 -23.91 -0.79 9.47
C GLY A 50 -24.31 -1.50 10.77
N ILE A 51 -23.93 -2.77 10.91
CA ILE A 51 -24.31 -3.61 12.06
C ILE A 51 -23.79 -3.03 13.39
N ALA A 52 -22.58 -2.45 13.36
CA ALA A 52 -21.98 -1.82 14.55
C ALA A 52 -22.65 -0.51 14.98
N SER A 53 -23.58 0.02 14.19
CA SER A 53 -24.27 1.29 14.43
C SER A 53 -25.79 1.13 14.50
N ASP A 54 -26.32 -0.07 14.77
CA ASP A 54 -27.76 -0.36 14.73
C ASP A 54 -28.41 0.14 13.43
N ASN A 55 -27.74 -0.04 12.31
CA ASN A 55 -28.16 0.49 10.99
C ASN A 55 -28.29 2.03 10.94
N LYS A 56 -27.70 2.77 11.87
CA LYS A 56 -27.64 4.23 11.81
C LYS A 56 -26.46 4.69 10.95
N PRO A 57 -26.61 5.79 10.21
CA PRO A 57 -25.49 6.34 9.45
C PRO A 57 -24.37 6.82 10.38
N VAL A 58 -23.13 6.42 10.08
CA VAL A 58 -21.94 6.85 10.80
C VAL A 58 -21.14 7.81 9.92
N PHE A 59 -21.07 9.07 10.32
CA PHE A 59 -20.29 10.08 9.62
C PHE A 59 -19.04 10.45 10.40
N HIS A 60 -17.93 10.61 9.67
CA HIS A 60 -16.66 11.04 10.22
C HIS A 60 -16.21 12.32 9.54
N GLY A 61 -15.80 13.32 10.34
CA GLY A 61 -15.04 14.45 9.81
C GLY A 61 -13.69 13.99 9.29
N LEU A 62 -13.17 14.64 8.27
CA LEU A 62 -11.81 14.45 7.77
C LEU A 62 -11.15 15.80 7.55
N ALA A 63 -9.83 15.84 7.66
CA ALA A 63 -9.05 17.05 7.44
C ALA A 63 -7.69 16.69 6.81
N GLN A 64 -7.25 17.51 5.88
CA GLN A 64 -5.90 17.44 5.34
C GLN A 64 -5.34 18.84 5.10
N GLY A 65 -4.02 18.97 5.24
CA GLY A 65 -3.33 20.21 4.98
C GLY A 65 -1.93 19.97 4.45
N GLU A 66 -1.51 20.80 3.53
CA GLU A 66 -0.15 20.83 3.02
C GLU A 66 0.37 22.27 3.05
N PHE A 67 1.55 22.42 3.58
CA PHE A 67 2.32 23.67 3.53
C PHE A 67 3.62 23.41 2.79
N ARG A 68 3.92 24.24 1.79
CA ARG A 68 5.18 24.20 1.03
C ARG A 68 5.88 25.54 1.12
N LEU A 69 7.18 25.47 1.34
CA LEU A 69 8.08 26.62 1.34
C LEU A 69 9.28 26.31 0.47
N ASN A 70 9.60 27.22 -0.44
CA ASN A 70 10.72 27.11 -1.34
C ASN A 70 11.60 28.33 -1.23
N TYR A 71 12.89 28.10 -1.12
CA TYR A 71 13.93 29.12 -1.23
C TYR A 71 14.87 28.78 -2.37
N LYS A 72 15.22 29.72 -3.20
CA LYS A 72 16.09 29.49 -4.35
C LYS A 72 17.03 30.66 -4.59
N THR A 73 18.30 30.31 -4.81
CA THR A 73 19.34 31.19 -5.37
C THR A 73 19.97 30.48 -6.58
N ASP A 74 20.93 31.12 -7.24
CA ASP A 74 21.64 30.52 -8.38
C ASP A 74 22.41 29.25 -8.00
N LYS A 75 22.90 29.15 -6.77
CA LYS A 75 23.73 28.03 -6.29
C LYS A 75 23.08 27.13 -5.27
N PHE A 76 21.97 27.54 -4.68
CA PHE A 76 21.35 26.83 -3.58
C PHE A 76 19.83 26.83 -3.72
N SER A 77 19.20 25.70 -3.44
CA SER A 77 17.76 25.59 -3.26
C SER A 77 17.41 24.80 -2.01
N TRP A 78 16.36 25.23 -1.34
CA TRP A 78 15.79 24.57 -0.20
C TRP A 78 14.27 24.49 -0.35
N ASN A 79 13.73 23.29 -0.24
CA ASN A 79 12.30 23.04 -0.32
C ASN A 79 11.87 22.32 0.95
N THR A 80 10.84 22.82 1.61
CA THR A 80 10.24 22.16 2.78
C THR A 80 8.76 21.96 2.55
N THR A 81 8.28 20.76 2.85
CA THR A 81 6.88 20.38 2.77
C THR A 81 6.44 19.79 4.09
N LEU A 82 5.41 20.37 4.71
CA LEU A 82 4.71 19.81 5.86
C LEU A 82 3.34 19.35 5.40
N ASN A 83 3.02 18.07 5.64
CA ASN A 83 1.72 17.47 5.36
C ASN A 83 1.10 16.97 6.66
N GLY A 84 -0.20 17.22 6.80
CA GLY A 84 -1.03 16.60 7.83
C GLY A 84 -2.29 16.03 7.20
N LYS A 85 -2.63 14.79 7.58
CA LYS A 85 -3.84 14.11 7.10
C LYS A 85 -4.48 13.34 8.23
N TRP A 86 -5.77 13.59 8.43
CA TRP A 86 -6.64 12.81 9.30
C TRP A 86 -7.86 12.39 8.47
N GLU A 87 -8.00 11.08 8.23
CA GLU A 87 -9.02 10.53 7.35
C GLU A 87 -9.59 9.24 7.96
N PRO A 88 -10.55 9.38 8.90
CA PRO A 88 -11.24 8.23 9.45
C PRO A 88 -11.88 7.37 8.37
N ASN A 89 -11.81 6.07 8.56
CA ASN A 89 -12.35 5.08 7.66
C ASN A 89 -13.21 4.09 8.43
N THR A 90 -14.34 3.71 7.86
CA THR A 90 -15.19 2.64 8.37
C THR A 90 -15.42 1.62 7.26
N THR A 91 -15.38 0.35 7.60
CA THR A 91 -15.59 -0.77 6.68
C THR A 91 -16.56 -1.74 7.31
N ASP A 92 -17.60 -2.12 6.60
CA ASP A 92 -18.48 -3.22 6.96
C ASP A 92 -18.25 -4.40 6.02
N ASN A 93 -18.27 -5.58 6.58
CA ASN A 93 -18.01 -6.81 5.88
C ASN A 93 -18.99 -7.88 6.38
N THR A 94 -19.66 -8.53 5.45
CA THR A 94 -20.54 -9.68 5.71
C THR A 94 -19.98 -10.87 4.94
N ARG A 95 -19.67 -11.95 5.65
CA ARG A 95 -19.23 -13.20 5.04
C ARG A 95 -20.19 -14.33 5.41
N ILE A 96 -20.68 -15.01 4.40
CA ILE A 96 -21.50 -16.23 4.52
C ILE A 96 -20.65 -17.38 4.00
N SER A 97 -20.50 -18.43 4.80
CA SER A 97 -19.71 -19.60 4.44
C SER A 97 -20.52 -20.87 4.66
N TYR A 98 -20.33 -21.83 3.73
CA TYR A 98 -20.84 -23.20 3.86
C TYR A 98 -19.65 -24.14 3.85
N LYS A 99 -19.52 -24.96 4.87
CA LYS A 99 -18.49 -25.97 4.95
C LYS A 99 -19.12 -27.29 5.35
N LYS A 100 -19.17 -28.22 4.43
CA LYS A 100 -19.95 -29.46 4.55
C LYS A 100 -21.43 -29.10 4.82
N GLU A 101 -21.96 -29.49 5.98
CA GLU A 101 -23.34 -29.19 6.39
C GLU A 101 -23.47 -28.01 7.36
N ARG A 102 -22.40 -27.18 7.52
CA ARG A 102 -22.38 -26.06 8.47
C ARG A 102 -22.49 -24.75 7.76
N LEU A 103 -23.37 -23.88 8.26
CA LEU A 103 -23.53 -22.48 7.87
C LEU A 103 -22.74 -21.62 8.85
N GLY A 104 -21.80 -20.84 8.32
CA GLY A 104 -21.12 -19.79 9.06
C GLY A 104 -21.49 -18.41 8.55
N ILE A 105 -21.82 -17.51 9.44
CA ILE A 105 -22.07 -16.10 9.09
C ILE A 105 -21.13 -15.26 9.94
N ILE A 106 -20.38 -14.38 9.30
CA ILE A 106 -19.48 -13.46 9.96
C ILE A 106 -19.84 -12.05 9.53
N TYR A 107 -20.22 -11.24 10.51
CA TYR A 107 -20.39 -9.80 10.33
C TYR A 107 -19.20 -9.08 10.96
N LYS A 108 -18.52 -8.24 10.22
CA LYS A 108 -17.41 -7.42 10.70
C LYS A 108 -17.67 -5.96 10.41
N SER A 109 -17.47 -5.13 11.41
CA SER A 109 -17.37 -3.69 11.24
C SER A 109 -16.04 -3.20 11.79
N ALA A 110 -15.32 -2.46 10.99
CA ALA A 110 -14.03 -1.91 11.35
C ALA A 110 -14.03 -0.40 11.18
N SER A 111 -13.57 0.32 12.18
CA SER A 111 -13.31 1.75 12.07
C SER A 111 -11.85 2.04 12.39
N THR A 112 -11.24 2.92 11.60
CA THR A 112 -9.88 3.40 11.83
C THR A 112 -9.86 4.93 11.81
N ARG A 113 -8.92 5.52 12.55
CA ARG A 113 -8.77 6.98 12.65
C ARG A 113 -7.31 7.37 12.46
N PRO A 114 -6.76 7.14 11.25
CA PRO A 114 -5.37 7.42 10.97
C PRO A 114 -5.10 8.94 10.98
N LEU A 115 -4.09 9.32 11.75
CA LEU A 115 -3.44 10.62 11.70
C LEU A 115 -2.05 10.43 11.14
N THR A 116 -1.75 11.10 10.04
CA THR A 116 -0.40 11.10 9.46
C THR A 116 0.11 12.54 9.40
N VAL A 117 1.31 12.76 9.92
CA VAL A 117 2.02 14.04 9.82
C VAL A 117 3.40 13.74 9.22
N SER A 118 3.79 14.49 8.20
CA SER A 118 5.11 14.35 7.60
C SER A 118 5.76 15.70 7.33
N LEU A 119 7.04 15.80 7.64
CA LEU A 119 7.90 16.93 7.33
C LEU A 119 9.02 16.45 6.43
N LYS A 120 9.13 17.03 5.23
CA LYS A 120 10.20 16.75 4.29
C LYS A 120 10.96 18.04 3.99
N SER A 121 12.28 18.02 4.12
CA SER A 121 13.15 19.10 3.70
C SER A 121 14.17 18.56 2.68
N GLU A 122 14.31 19.27 1.58
CA GLU A 122 15.21 18.93 0.48
C GLU A 122 16.15 20.12 0.24
N PHE A 123 17.43 19.82 0.14
CA PHE A 123 18.49 20.79 -0.10
C PHE A 123 19.21 20.42 -1.38
N ALA A 124 19.48 21.38 -2.23
CA ALA A 124 20.38 21.21 -3.37
C ALA A 124 21.39 22.34 -3.41
N TRP A 125 22.64 21.98 -3.62
CA TRP A 125 23.75 22.92 -3.69
C TRP A 125 24.57 22.65 -4.96
N LYS A 126 24.70 23.68 -5.79
CA LYS A 126 25.42 23.66 -7.05
C LYS A 126 26.59 24.66 -6.98
N PRO A 127 27.73 24.31 -6.36
CA PRO A 127 28.85 25.23 -6.19
C PRO A 127 29.49 25.63 -7.51
N ALA A 128 29.45 24.76 -8.52
CA ALA A 128 29.98 24.95 -9.86
C ALA A 128 29.10 24.26 -10.90
N ALA A 129 29.29 24.54 -12.17
CA ALA A 129 28.51 23.96 -13.27
C ALA A 129 28.67 22.44 -13.38
N ASP A 130 29.83 21.91 -12.99
CA ASP A 130 30.23 20.51 -13.03
C ASP A 130 29.89 19.73 -11.77
N ARG A 131 29.34 20.37 -10.72
CA ARG A 131 29.07 19.73 -9.41
C ARG A 131 27.69 20.08 -8.89
N ASN A 132 27.00 19.05 -8.44
CA ASN A 132 25.70 19.20 -7.78
C ASN A 132 25.61 18.20 -6.60
N TYR A 133 25.15 18.70 -5.46
CA TYR A 133 24.92 17.92 -4.25
C TYR A 133 23.47 18.13 -3.86
N SER A 134 22.77 17.08 -3.49
CA SER A 134 21.44 17.18 -2.91
C SER A 134 21.30 16.26 -1.73
N SER A 135 20.62 16.73 -0.72
CA SER A 135 20.31 15.95 0.46
C SER A 135 18.87 16.19 0.87
N TRP A 136 18.29 15.23 1.56
CA TRP A 136 16.94 15.37 2.10
C TRP A 136 16.85 14.71 3.46
N ILE A 137 15.88 15.18 4.23
CA ILE A 137 15.41 14.56 5.45
C ILE A 137 13.89 14.51 5.40
N LEU A 138 13.33 13.36 5.71
CA LEU A 138 11.90 13.12 5.87
C LEU A 138 11.67 12.58 7.28
N TYR A 139 10.78 13.21 8.01
CA TYR A 139 10.19 12.64 9.21
C TYR A 139 8.70 12.41 8.96
N GLN A 140 8.21 11.25 9.32
CA GLN A 140 6.79 10.93 9.26
C GLN A 140 6.37 10.28 10.58
N TYR A 141 5.26 10.78 11.10
CA TYR A 141 4.55 10.19 12.23
C TYR A 141 3.19 9.69 11.74
N LYS A 142 2.86 8.46 12.10
CA LYS A 142 1.54 7.88 11.86
C LYS A 142 1.00 7.35 13.19
N ASN A 143 -0.20 7.77 13.53
CA ASN A 143 -0.99 7.20 14.62
C ASN A 143 -2.30 6.71 14.03
N ASP A 144 -2.64 5.48 14.30
CA ASP A 144 -3.91 4.90 13.88
C ASP A 144 -4.56 4.22 15.09
N ARG A 145 -5.81 4.54 15.33
CA ARG A 145 -6.64 3.92 16.37
C ARG A 145 -7.86 3.35 15.70
N GLY A 146 -8.02 2.05 15.85
CA GLY A 146 -9.12 1.32 15.26
C GLY A 146 -10.05 0.73 16.31
N GLN A 147 -11.22 0.34 15.86
CA GLN A 147 -12.16 -0.52 16.57
C GLN A 147 -12.71 -1.49 15.54
N ASN A 148 -12.58 -2.78 15.81
CA ASN A 148 -13.10 -3.82 14.96
C ASN A 148 -14.08 -4.66 15.76
N HIS A 149 -15.26 -4.84 15.22
CA HIS A 149 -16.31 -5.68 15.78
C HIS A 149 -16.53 -6.84 14.83
N SER A 150 -16.61 -8.06 15.35
CA SER A 150 -16.93 -9.24 14.56
C SER A 150 -17.91 -10.11 15.33
N LEU A 151 -19.07 -10.34 14.72
CA LEU A 151 -20.04 -11.30 15.18
C LEU A 151 -19.94 -12.54 14.30
N ASN A 152 -19.68 -13.69 14.88
CA ASN A 152 -19.56 -14.95 14.17
C ASN A 152 -20.65 -15.90 14.64
N TYR A 153 -21.40 -16.43 13.69
CA TYR A 153 -22.36 -17.49 13.86
C TYR A 153 -21.83 -18.75 13.18
N ASP A 154 -21.90 -19.90 13.85
CA ASP A 154 -21.56 -21.20 13.28
C ASP A 154 -22.58 -22.23 13.79
N GLY A 155 -23.44 -22.73 12.90
CA GLY A 155 -24.53 -23.65 13.22
C GLY A 155 -24.72 -24.74 12.16
N LYS A 156 -25.25 -25.89 12.59
CA LYS A 156 -25.86 -26.89 11.72
C LYS A 156 -27.37 -26.70 11.77
N GLU A 157 -28.07 -27.07 10.71
CA GLU A 157 -29.51 -26.94 10.56
C GLU A 157 -30.34 -27.56 11.72
N ASN A 158 -29.73 -28.44 12.57
CA ASN A 158 -30.38 -29.12 13.68
C ASN A 158 -29.48 -29.27 14.96
N ASP A 159 -28.42 -28.45 15.10
CA ASP A 159 -27.45 -28.59 16.19
C ASP A 159 -27.23 -27.27 16.93
N SER A 160 -26.65 -27.35 18.15
CA SER A 160 -26.42 -26.19 18.99
C SER A 160 -25.62 -25.10 18.28
N GLU A 161 -26.23 -23.94 18.16
CA GLU A 161 -25.65 -22.76 17.55
C GLU A 161 -24.51 -22.19 18.39
N LYS A 162 -23.37 -21.92 17.75
CA LYS A 162 -22.24 -21.25 18.40
C LYS A 162 -22.18 -19.81 17.94
N LEU A 163 -22.45 -18.89 18.86
CA LEU A 163 -22.33 -17.47 18.66
C LEU A 163 -21.05 -16.97 19.33
N SER A 164 -20.23 -16.22 18.62
CA SER A 164 -19.09 -15.51 19.21
C SER A 164 -19.05 -14.06 18.74
N TYR A 165 -18.78 -13.19 19.68
CA TYR A 165 -18.54 -11.78 19.44
C TYR A 165 -17.08 -11.46 19.74
N ASN A 166 -16.39 -10.84 18.78
CA ASN A 166 -15.01 -10.41 18.94
C ASN A 166 -14.95 -8.89 18.83
N TYR A 167 -14.30 -8.27 19.78
CA TYR A 167 -14.00 -6.85 19.80
C TYR A 167 -12.48 -6.65 19.81
N GLU A 168 -11.97 -5.91 18.85
CA GLU A 168 -10.55 -5.65 18.68
C GLU A 168 -10.29 -4.14 18.67
N VAL A 169 -9.31 -3.70 19.45
CA VAL A 169 -8.84 -2.30 19.49
C VAL A 169 -7.38 -2.25 19.06
N PRO A 170 -7.08 -2.10 17.78
CA PRO A 170 -5.72 -1.86 17.32
C PRO A 170 -5.31 -0.40 17.54
N VAL A 171 -4.11 -0.20 18.07
CA VAL A 171 -3.46 1.11 18.18
C VAL A 171 -2.08 1.01 17.57
N LEU A 172 -1.84 1.75 16.51
CA LEU A 172 -0.54 1.83 15.83
C LEU A 172 0.10 3.19 16.08
N ASN A 173 1.35 3.18 16.52
CA ASN A 173 2.23 4.34 16.52
C ASN A 173 3.46 4.01 15.68
N GLU A 174 3.72 4.80 14.66
CA GLU A 174 4.84 4.61 13.75
C GLU A 174 5.59 5.92 13.57
N HIS A 175 6.90 5.84 13.70
CA HIS A 175 7.84 6.91 13.41
C HIS A 175 8.77 6.47 12.30
N LYS A 176 8.84 7.23 11.23
CA LYS A 176 9.76 7.02 10.12
C LYS A 176 10.67 8.22 9.98
N VAL A 177 11.97 7.95 9.94
CA VAL A 177 12.99 8.92 9.55
C VAL A 177 13.68 8.40 8.30
N GLU A 178 13.83 9.24 7.31
CA GLU A 178 14.57 8.95 6.09
C GLU A 178 15.48 10.13 5.78
N THR A 179 16.74 9.85 5.46
CA THR A 179 17.69 10.86 5.00
C THR A 179 18.50 10.31 3.83
N GLY A 180 18.91 11.18 2.96
CA GLY A 180 19.73 10.77 1.82
C GLY A 180 20.61 11.88 1.30
N LEU A 181 21.64 11.43 0.61
CA LEU A 181 22.62 12.27 -0.08
C LEU A 181 22.73 11.79 -1.53
N LYS A 182 22.73 12.72 -2.48
CA LYS A 182 23.07 12.46 -3.88
C LYS A 182 24.19 13.40 -4.30
N THR A 183 25.14 12.85 -5.01
CA THR A 183 26.25 13.63 -5.59
C THR A 183 26.27 13.44 -7.09
N TYR A 184 26.63 14.49 -7.75
CA TYR A 184 26.86 14.52 -9.19
C TYR A 184 28.13 15.31 -9.46
N ARG A 185 29.05 14.73 -10.25
CA ARG A 185 30.26 15.40 -10.71
C ARG A 185 30.53 15.06 -12.17
N SER A 186 30.70 16.09 -12.98
CA SER A 186 30.99 15.97 -14.39
C SER A 186 32.49 16.24 -14.65
N PHE A 187 33.08 15.49 -15.56
CA PHE A 187 34.47 15.59 -15.99
C PHE A 187 34.53 15.63 -17.51
N ASP A 188 35.66 15.90 -18.07
CA ASP A 188 35.93 15.86 -19.50
C ASP A 188 34.89 16.68 -20.32
N SER A 189 34.63 17.90 -19.87
CA SER A 189 33.61 18.77 -20.48
C SER A 189 32.22 18.12 -20.59
N GLY A 190 31.85 17.28 -19.62
CA GLY A 190 30.55 16.63 -19.53
C GLY A 190 30.49 15.23 -20.17
N ARG A 191 31.59 14.72 -20.70
CA ARG A 191 31.63 13.36 -21.29
C ARG A 191 31.61 12.25 -20.24
N SER A 192 32.19 12.49 -19.07
CA SER A 192 32.21 11.55 -17.95
C SER A 192 31.46 12.13 -16.77
N ILE A 193 30.59 11.36 -16.14
CA ILE A 193 29.76 11.78 -15.00
C ILE A 193 29.83 10.70 -13.93
N LEU A 194 30.29 11.10 -12.74
CA LEU A 194 30.20 10.27 -11.54
C LEU A 194 28.92 10.66 -10.78
N GLN A 195 28.07 9.70 -10.51
CA GLN A 195 26.91 9.88 -9.66
C GLN A 195 26.96 8.89 -8.48
N SER A 196 26.55 9.36 -7.33
CA SER A 196 26.32 8.47 -6.19
C SER A 196 25.09 8.89 -5.40
N SER A 197 24.45 7.93 -4.78
CA SER A 197 23.39 8.15 -3.84
C SER A 197 23.51 7.23 -2.64
N LEU A 198 23.16 7.74 -1.48
CA LEU A 198 23.05 6.99 -0.24
C LEU A 198 21.79 7.40 0.47
N THR A 199 20.97 6.44 0.87
CA THR A 199 19.72 6.66 1.59
C THR A 199 19.73 5.79 2.84
N PHE A 200 19.44 6.39 3.98
CA PHE A 200 19.18 5.71 5.23
C PHE A 200 17.74 5.93 5.65
N GLN A 201 17.08 4.86 6.10
CA GLN A 201 15.74 4.91 6.61
C GLN A 201 15.63 4.11 7.91
N ALA A 202 15.00 4.68 8.90
CA ALA A 202 14.65 4.02 10.15
C ALA A 202 13.12 4.12 10.36
N ILE A 203 12.48 2.98 10.61
CA ILE A 203 11.06 2.89 10.92
C ILE A 203 10.94 2.20 12.27
N ASN A 204 10.38 2.90 13.25
CA ASN A 204 10.00 2.33 14.54
C ASN A 204 8.47 2.26 14.60
N SER A 205 7.94 1.06 14.70
CA SER A 205 6.50 0.81 14.73
C SER A 205 6.13 0.04 16.00
N LYS A 206 5.20 0.58 16.75
CA LYS A 206 4.59 -0.09 17.90
C LYS A 206 3.09 -0.24 17.65
N LYS A 207 2.65 -1.48 17.52
CA LYS A 207 1.23 -1.82 17.40
C LYS A 207 0.79 -2.51 18.69
N VAL A 208 -0.25 -2.00 19.32
CA VAL A 208 -0.91 -2.67 20.45
C VAL A 208 -2.28 -3.08 19.97
N THR A 209 -2.60 -4.36 20.06
CA THR A 209 -3.93 -4.85 19.73
C THR A 209 -4.51 -5.58 20.93
N THR A 210 -5.67 -5.12 21.37
CA THR A 210 -6.43 -5.75 22.44
C THR A 210 -7.64 -6.44 21.83
N TRP A 211 -7.81 -7.73 22.10
CA TRP A 211 -8.97 -8.51 21.68
C TRP A 211 -9.79 -8.90 22.89
N ILE A 212 -11.10 -8.88 22.74
CA ILE A 212 -12.06 -9.42 23.68
C ILE A 212 -12.95 -10.36 22.88
N VAL A 213 -13.01 -11.61 23.30
CA VAL A 213 -13.79 -12.65 22.63
C VAL A 213 -14.84 -13.16 23.60
N PHE A 214 -16.10 -13.02 23.25
CA PHE A 214 -17.24 -13.60 23.96
C PHE A 214 -17.74 -14.81 23.19
N LYS A 215 -18.03 -15.91 23.88
CA LYS A 215 -18.66 -17.10 23.29
C LYS A 215 -19.91 -17.43 24.12
N SER A 216 -21.03 -17.60 23.44
CA SER A 216 -22.25 -18.14 24.05
C SER A 216 -22.41 -19.60 23.63
N GLU A 217 -22.62 -20.49 24.60
CA GLU A 217 -22.83 -21.91 24.33
C GLU A 217 -24.31 -22.30 24.19
N ASN A 218 -25.26 -21.42 24.54
CA ASN A 218 -26.68 -21.74 24.59
C ASN A 218 -27.55 -20.55 24.20
N ASN A 219 -27.66 -20.18 22.94
CA ASN A 219 -28.80 -19.38 22.50
C ASN A 219 -29.70 -20.22 21.58
N LYS A 220 -30.72 -20.82 22.18
CA LYS A 220 -31.94 -21.23 21.47
C LYS A 220 -32.77 -19.97 21.27
N GLU A 221 -33.17 -19.74 20.06
CA GLU A 221 -34.06 -18.66 19.59
C GLU A 221 -33.39 -17.31 19.34
N GLY A 222 -33.03 -17.10 18.11
CA GLY A 222 -32.63 -15.82 17.55
C GLY A 222 -33.28 -15.58 16.20
N SER A 223 -34.48 -15.08 16.19
CA SER A 223 -34.97 -14.41 14.99
C SER A 223 -34.16 -13.14 14.77
N GLY A 224 -33.32 -13.18 13.79
CA GLY A 224 -32.76 -12.09 13.00
C GLY A 224 -32.50 -10.73 13.61
N THR A 225 -31.34 -10.22 13.42
CA THR A 225 -30.95 -8.85 13.09
C THR A 225 -30.46 -7.90 14.17
N ALA A 226 -30.69 -8.06 15.45
CA ALA A 226 -30.04 -7.24 16.46
C ALA A 226 -29.67 -8.10 17.66
N ILE A 227 -28.38 -8.41 17.81
CA ILE A 227 -27.89 -9.03 19.02
C ILE A 227 -27.49 -7.89 19.96
N ASP A 228 -28.23 -7.77 21.07
CA ASP A 228 -27.83 -6.89 22.14
C ASP A 228 -26.57 -7.48 22.78
N VAL A 229 -25.49 -6.71 22.79
CA VAL A 229 -24.20 -7.13 23.37
C VAL A 229 -24.37 -7.41 24.87
N ASP A 230 -25.35 -6.80 25.51
CA ASP A 230 -25.68 -6.99 26.95
C ASP A 230 -26.28 -8.38 27.24
N ASP A 231 -26.81 -9.08 26.22
CA ASP A 231 -27.35 -10.44 26.36
C ASP A 231 -26.28 -11.54 26.21
N LEU A 232 -25.05 -11.21 25.84
CA LEU A 232 -23.94 -12.15 25.74
C LEU A 232 -23.41 -12.54 27.15
N LYS A 233 -24.16 -13.34 27.87
CA LYS A 233 -23.70 -13.98 29.09
C LYS A 233 -22.85 -15.20 28.74
N GLY A 234 -21.53 -15.02 28.74
CA GLY A 234 -20.60 -16.09 28.41
C GLY A 234 -19.17 -15.77 28.82
N TYR A 235 -18.29 -16.74 28.66
CA TYR A 235 -16.87 -16.57 28.98
C TYR A 235 -16.22 -15.56 28.02
N ALA A 236 -15.62 -14.53 28.58
CA ALA A 236 -14.82 -13.57 27.82
C ALA A 236 -13.33 -13.91 27.92
N TRP A 237 -12.66 -13.86 26.77
CA TRP A 237 -11.22 -14.00 26.67
C TRP A 237 -10.63 -12.66 26.26
N LYS A 238 -9.74 -12.13 27.08
CA LYS A 238 -9.04 -10.89 26.80
C LYS A 238 -7.56 -11.19 26.58
N TYR A 239 -7.00 -10.75 25.48
CA TYR A 239 -5.57 -10.84 25.23
C TYR A 239 -5.05 -9.60 24.54
N ARG A 240 -3.79 -9.31 24.77
CA ARG A 240 -3.09 -8.16 24.19
C ARG A 240 -1.82 -8.65 23.53
N ILE A 241 -1.61 -8.28 22.29
CA ILE A 241 -0.34 -8.45 21.58
C ILE A 241 0.26 -7.06 21.34
N THR A 242 1.54 -6.94 21.65
CA THR A 242 2.29 -5.69 21.49
C THR A 242 3.51 -5.95 20.62
N PRO A 243 3.38 -6.02 19.30
CA PRO A 243 4.52 -6.03 18.42
C PRO A 243 5.22 -4.67 18.47
N ASN A 244 6.55 -4.72 18.59
CA ASN A 244 7.44 -3.58 18.47
C ASN A 244 8.47 -3.93 17.41
N SER A 245 8.51 -3.18 16.32
CA SER A 245 9.43 -3.42 15.23
C SER A 245 10.32 -2.21 14.98
N LEU A 246 11.59 -2.47 14.73
CA LEU A 246 12.56 -1.49 14.27
C LEU A 246 13.16 -1.98 12.95
N ASP A 247 12.84 -1.29 11.87
CA ASP A 247 13.40 -1.54 10.55
C ASP A 247 14.43 -0.47 10.22
N LEU A 248 15.65 -0.90 9.91
CA LEU A 248 16.76 -0.06 9.46
C LEU A 248 17.11 -0.46 8.03
N ASN A 249 17.01 0.47 7.10
CA ASN A 249 17.35 0.26 5.69
C ASN A 249 18.49 1.19 5.29
N LEU A 250 19.45 0.67 4.55
CA LEU A 250 20.54 1.42 3.95
C LEU A 250 20.64 1.03 2.47
N ASP A 251 20.41 1.99 1.59
CA ASP A 251 20.46 1.81 0.15
C ASP A 251 21.53 2.73 -0.44
N GLY A 252 22.29 2.22 -1.38
CA GLY A 252 23.31 3.01 -2.09
C GLY A 252 23.43 2.64 -3.56
N ASP A 253 23.83 3.62 -4.33
CA ASP A 253 24.14 3.48 -5.76
C ASP A 253 25.35 4.33 -6.10
N ILE A 254 26.28 3.78 -6.85
CA ILE A 254 27.41 4.51 -7.43
C ILE A 254 27.64 4.05 -8.86
N HIS A 255 27.76 4.97 -9.80
CA HIS A 255 28.10 4.66 -11.17
C HIS A 255 28.90 5.75 -11.84
N LEU A 256 29.69 5.33 -12.83
CA LEU A 256 30.46 6.20 -13.69
C LEU A 256 29.88 6.13 -15.10
N GLN A 257 29.12 7.15 -15.51
CA GLN A 257 28.60 7.27 -16.87
C GLN A 257 29.68 7.86 -17.77
N ARG A 258 29.88 7.26 -18.94
CA ARG A 258 30.69 7.80 -20.02
C ARG A 258 29.89 7.95 -21.29
N THR A 259 30.09 9.08 -21.98
CA THR A 259 29.44 9.38 -23.25
C THR A 259 30.48 9.30 -24.37
N VAL A 260 30.23 8.43 -25.34
CA VAL A 260 30.95 8.36 -26.59
C VAL A 260 30.11 9.12 -27.61
N LEU A 261 30.68 10.17 -28.17
CA LEU A 261 30.00 11.03 -29.14
C LEU A 261 30.58 10.74 -30.53
N ASP A 262 29.67 10.47 -31.45
CA ASP A 262 29.89 10.50 -32.88
C ASP A 262 28.81 11.39 -33.50
N ASP A 263 29.01 11.95 -34.69
CA ASP A 263 28.10 12.90 -35.33
C ASP A 263 26.69 12.33 -35.56
N ALA A 264 26.58 11.02 -35.78
CA ALA A 264 25.33 10.35 -36.08
C ALA A 264 24.83 9.45 -34.92
N THR A 265 25.69 9.08 -33.97
CA THR A 265 25.40 8.08 -32.94
C THR A 265 25.84 8.55 -31.57
N LYS A 266 24.97 8.42 -30.58
CA LYS A 266 25.32 8.67 -29.16
C LYS A 266 25.24 7.38 -28.40
N LEU A 267 26.34 6.99 -27.76
CA LEU A 267 26.38 5.89 -26.83
C LEU A 267 26.79 6.43 -25.46
N LYS A 268 25.98 6.17 -24.46
CA LYS A 268 26.32 6.35 -23.05
C LYS A 268 26.33 5.00 -22.38
N TYR A 269 27.30 4.72 -21.58
CA TYR A 269 27.33 3.53 -20.76
C TYR A 269 27.73 3.88 -19.33
N ALA A 270 27.20 3.16 -18.37
CA ALA A 270 27.51 3.39 -16.98
C ALA A 270 27.59 2.04 -16.24
N PRO A 271 28.81 1.51 -16.02
CA PRO A 271 29.00 0.50 -15.01
C PRO A 271 28.75 1.09 -13.63
N GLY A 272 28.13 0.31 -12.78
CA GLY A 272 27.78 0.76 -11.44
C GLY A 272 27.58 -0.39 -10.48
N PHE A 273 27.33 0.00 -9.25
CA PHE A 273 27.07 -0.90 -8.14
C PHE A 273 25.95 -0.35 -7.27
N ARG A 274 24.89 -1.14 -7.09
CA ARG A 274 23.81 -0.87 -6.13
C ARG A 274 23.96 -1.81 -4.96
N PHE A 275 23.65 -1.32 -3.79
CA PHE A 275 23.52 -2.18 -2.61
C PHE A 275 22.30 -1.76 -1.79
N SER A 276 21.71 -2.72 -1.13
CA SER A 276 20.63 -2.52 -0.17
C SER A 276 20.87 -3.42 1.04
N SER A 277 20.71 -2.88 2.22
CA SER A 277 20.76 -3.64 3.46
C SER A 277 19.52 -3.32 4.27
N LYS A 278 18.81 -4.37 4.69
CA LYS A 278 17.67 -4.26 5.61
C LYS A 278 17.99 -5.03 6.88
N HIS A 279 17.92 -4.35 8.01
CA HIS A 279 17.96 -4.96 9.33
C HIS A 279 16.62 -4.72 10.02
N ALA A 280 15.94 -5.79 10.40
CA ALA A 280 14.66 -5.72 11.11
C ALA A 280 14.78 -6.44 12.45
N LEU A 281 14.36 -5.75 13.50
CA LEU A 281 14.19 -6.27 14.84
C LEU A 281 12.69 -6.28 15.13
N ASP A 282 12.15 -7.42 15.48
CA ASP A 282 10.75 -7.59 15.79
C ASP A 282 10.60 -8.29 17.13
N GLU A 283 9.87 -7.68 18.06
CA GLU A 283 9.57 -8.21 19.38
C GLU A 283 8.06 -8.26 19.55
N ASN A 284 7.52 -9.46 19.75
CA ASN A 284 6.13 -9.67 20.10
C ASN A 284 6.00 -10.07 21.56
N SER A 285 5.17 -9.37 22.30
CA SER A 285 4.77 -9.76 23.64
C SER A 285 3.27 -9.92 23.72
N GLY A 286 2.81 -10.98 24.34
CA GLY A 286 1.38 -11.27 24.52
C GLY A 286 1.03 -11.52 25.98
N ALA A 287 -0.16 -11.13 26.38
CA ALA A 287 -0.76 -11.47 27.67
C ALA A 287 -2.20 -11.93 27.45
N THR A 288 -2.59 -13.03 28.08
CA THR A 288 -3.96 -13.56 28.01
C THR A 288 -4.60 -13.60 29.39
N ARG A 289 -5.90 -13.37 29.43
CA ARG A 289 -6.73 -13.62 30.60
C ARG A 289 -8.01 -14.35 30.19
N ILE A 290 -8.40 -15.35 30.98
CA ILE A 290 -9.59 -16.17 30.78
C ILE A 290 -10.62 -15.76 31.82
N ASN A 291 -11.92 -15.79 31.48
CA ASN A 291 -13.06 -15.53 32.38
C ASN A 291 -13.13 -14.08 32.89
N VAL A 292 -13.40 -13.14 32.03
CA VAL A 292 -13.63 -11.73 32.35
C VAL A 292 -15.05 -11.34 31.97
N THR A 293 -15.79 -10.68 32.87
CA THR A 293 -17.07 -10.03 32.53
C THR A 293 -16.82 -8.70 31.81
N LEU A 294 -17.84 -8.16 31.13
CA LEU A 294 -17.74 -6.86 30.44
C LEU A 294 -17.32 -5.72 31.41
N GLU A 295 -17.74 -5.77 32.64
CA GLU A 295 -17.44 -4.75 33.66
C GLU A 295 -15.99 -4.81 34.17
N ASP A 296 -15.36 -5.99 34.15
CA ASP A 296 -13.98 -6.20 34.63
C ASP A 296 -12.89 -5.93 33.59
N VAL A 297 -13.25 -5.41 32.43
CA VAL A 297 -12.34 -5.31 31.26
C VAL A 297 -11.17 -4.37 31.50
N GLU A 298 -11.30 -3.37 32.37
CA GLU A 298 -10.24 -2.36 32.54
C GLU A 298 -9.24 -2.67 33.67
N GLU A 299 -9.62 -3.38 34.72
CA GLU A 299 -8.84 -3.38 35.95
C GLU A 299 -7.79 -4.47 36.16
N ALA A 300 -7.79 -5.57 35.46
CA ALA A 300 -6.90 -6.66 35.86
C ALA A 300 -6.23 -7.43 34.74
N TRP A 301 -5.12 -6.89 34.25
CA TRP A 301 -4.12 -7.65 33.51
C TRP A 301 -3.23 -8.42 34.51
N ARG A 302 -3.55 -9.67 34.82
CA ARG A 302 -2.59 -10.57 35.46
C ARG A 302 -1.97 -11.45 34.40
N ASP A 303 -0.64 -11.43 34.32
CA ASP A 303 0.18 -12.25 33.42
C ASP A 303 -0.05 -13.75 33.69
N SER A 304 -0.99 -14.38 32.98
CA SER A 304 -1.16 -15.82 33.07
C SER A 304 -0.38 -16.61 32.03
N THR A 305 -0.11 -16.00 30.89
CA THR A 305 0.75 -16.57 29.83
C THR A 305 1.42 -15.44 29.06
N ARG A 306 2.73 -15.38 29.05
CA ARG A 306 3.51 -14.47 28.20
C ARG A 306 3.96 -15.24 26.97
N LEU A 307 3.48 -14.80 25.81
CA LEU A 307 4.08 -15.16 24.53
C LEU A 307 5.11 -14.08 24.21
N ARG A 308 6.38 -14.46 24.23
CA ARG A 308 7.47 -13.58 23.81
C ARG A 308 8.14 -14.20 22.58
N GLU A 309 8.09 -13.48 21.49
CA GLU A 309 8.74 -13.82 20.23
C GLU A 309 9.68 -12.69 19.86
N SER A 310 10.92 -12.99 19.55
CA SER A 310 11.91 -12.01 19.14
C SER A 310 12.66 -12.49 17.92
N PHE A 311 12.80 -11.62 16.92
CA PHE A 311 13.53 -11.89 15.69
C PHE A 311 14.57 -10.84 15.41
N ASN A 312 15.69 -11.29 14.86
CA ASN A 312 16.69 -10.45 14.27
C ASN A 312 16.93 -10.91 12.82
N TYR A 313 16.58 -10.04 11.89
CA TYR A 313 16.65 -10.31 10.47
C TYR A 313 17.63 -9.33 9.81
N LEU A 314 18.58 -9.87 9.04
CA LEU A 314 19.49 -9.10 8.20
C LEU A 314 19.38 -9.59 6.75
N SER A 315 19.13 -8.68 5.83
CA SER A 315 19.17 -8.91 4.38
C SER A 315 20.20 -7.99 3.75
N ILE A 316 21.02 -8.53 2.89
CA ILE A 316 22.00 -7.79 2.10
C ILE A 316 21.77 -8.15 0.64
N LEU A 317 21.68 -7.12 -0.19
CA LEU A 317 21.53 -7.19 -1.63
C LEU A 317 22.69 -6.39 -2.26
N ALA A 318 23.40 -7.00 -3.17
CA ALA A 318 24.47 -6.36 -3.93
C ALA A 318 24.24 -6.59 -5.42
N GLU A 319 24.25 -5.52 -6.20
CA GLU A 319 23.93 -5.56 -7.63
C GLU A 319 24.99 -4.81 -8.43
N PRO A 320 26.07 -5.48 -8.89
CA PRO A 320 26.85 -4.97 -9.98
C PRO A 320 25.96 -4.87 -11.23
N TYR A 321 26.00 -3.75 -11.90
CA TYR A 321 25.15 -3.49 -13.07
C TYR A 321 25.87 -2.74 -14.19
N LEU A 322 25.27 -2.82 -15.38
CA LEU A 322 25.65 -2.03 -16.53
C LEU A 322 24.41 -1.39 -17.12
N THR A 323 24.42 -0.05 -17.24
CA THR A 323 23.43 0.65 -18.06
C THR A 323 24.06 1.10 -19.39
N ALA A 324 23.28 1.09 -20.44
CA ALA A 324 23.67 1.62 -21.74
C ALA A 324 22.49 2.35 -22.40
N ASP A 325 22.74 3.59 -22.82
CA ASP A 325 21.83 4.37 -23.65
C ASP A 325 22.44 4.51 -25.04
N PHE A 326 21.70 4.07 -26.02
CA PHE A 326 22.09 4.17 -27.42
C PHE A 326 21.07 5.01 -28.18
N LYS A 327 21.55 5.95 -28.97
CA LYS A 327 20.71 6.74 -29.87
C LYS A 327 21.34 6.81 -31.24
N TRP A 328 20.61 6.35 -32.23
CA TRP A 328 20.99 6.38 -33.62
C TRP A 328 19.80 6.83 -34.48
N ASN A 329 19.87 8.01 -35.05
CA ASN A 329 18.81 8.60 -35.86
C ASN A 329 17.45 8.54 -35.10
N LYS A 330 16.55 7.66 -35.55
CA LYS A 330 15.18 7.48 -35.02
C LYS A 330 15.07 6.35 -33.99
N LEU A 331 16.15 5.65 -33.71
CA LEU A 331 16.21 4.55 -32.77
C LEU A 331 16.86 5.00 -31.46
N GLU A 332 16.20 4.75 -30.36
CA GLU A 332 16.73 4.95 -29.02
C GLU A 332 16.60 3.62 -28.25
N ALA A 333 17.68 3.18 -27.62
CA ALA A 333 17.67 1.99 -26.78
C ALA A 333 18.25 2.32 -25.42
N HIS A 334 17.60 1.82 -24.37
CA HIS A 334 18.07 1.86 -23.00
C HIS A 334 18.15 0.43 -22.45
N LEU A 335 19.29 0.07 -21.92
CA LEU A 335 19.54 -1.23 -21.27
C LEU A 335 20.01 -0.97 -19.84
N ASP A 336 19.50 -1.71 -18.87
CA ASP A 336 19.91 -1.70 -17.47
C ASP A 336 19.82 -3.13 -16.96
N TYR A 337 20.95 -3.82 -16.86
CA TYR A 337 21.03 -5.21 -16.42
C TYR A 337 22.01 -5.34 -15.27
N ALA A 338 21.64 -6.15 -14.30
CA ALA A 338 22.39 -6.42 -13.09
C ALA A 338 22.41 -7.91 -12.77
N CYS A 339 23.41 -8.29 -12.01
CA CYS A 339 23.47 -9.56 -11.31
C CYS A 339 23.16 -9.30 -9.84
N GLN A 340 22.00 -9.72 -9.36
CA GLN A 340 21.56 -9.53 -7.99
C GLN A 340 22.13 -10.65 -7.11
N LEU A 341 23.09 -10.29 -6.25
CA LEU A 341 23.65 -11.15 -5.21
C LEU A 341 22.88 -10.91 -3.92
N TYR A 342 22.30 -11.95 -3.38
CA TYR A 342 21.36 -11.88 -2.29
C TYR A 342 21.80 -12.77 -1.13
N ALA A 343 21.81 -12.23 0.09
CA ALA A 343 22.08 -12.97 1.30
C ALA A 343 21.15 -12.52 2.44
N ARG A 344 20.61 -13.48 3.17
CA ARG A 344 19.77 -13.27 4.35
C ARG A 344 20.24 -14.07 5.53
N ARG A 345 20.07 -13.51 6.71
CA ARG A 345 20.24 -14.18 7.98
C ARG A 345 19.05 -13.86 8.87
N LEU A 346 18.38 -14.88 9.35
CA LEU A 346 17.31 -14.79 10.34
C LEU A 346 17.76 -15.51 11.60
N ASN A 347 17.82 -14.78 12.71
CA ASN A 347 18.04 -15.34 14.04
C ASN A 347 16.72 -15.22 14.81
N ASP A 348 16.37 -16.27 15.50
CA ASP A 348 15.31 -16.32 16.48
C ASP A 348 15.91 -16.71 17.82
N GLU A 349 15.47 -16.06 18.91
CA GLU A 349 15.97 -16.36 20.25
C GLU A 349 15.54 -17.74 20.77
N THR A 350 14.47 -18.32 20.20
CA THR A 350 13.95 -19.64 20.57
C THR A 350 14.67 -20.78 19.87
N HIS A 351 15.29 -20.54 18.72
CA HIS A 351 15.97 -21.54 17.90
C HIS A 351 17.49 -21.36 17.92
N ARG A 352 18.22 -22.46 18.13
CA ARG A 352 19.68 -22.43 18.31
C ARG A 352 20.52 -22.13 17.07
N GLN A 353 19.94 -22.21 15.88
CA GLN A 353 20.69 -22.00 14.63
C GLN A 353 20.03 -20.96 13.72
N PRO A 354 20.81 -20.00 13.20
CA PRO A 354 20.29 -19.00 12.29
C PRO A 354 19.97 -19.60 10.91
N LEU A 355 18.80 -19.26 10.37
CA LEU A 355 18.48 -19.54 8.98
C LEU A 355 19.33 -18.64 8.07
N LYS A 356 19.99 -19.23 7.07
CA LYS A 356 20.80 -18.53 6.08
C LYS A 356 20.34 -18.86 4.67
N ILE A 357 19.94 -17.86 3.90
CA ILE A 357 19.53 -18.00 2.52
C ILE A 357 20.43 -17.14 1.63
N LYS A 358 20.88 -17.70 0.51
CA LYS A 358 21.70 -17.01 -0.48
C LYS A 358 21.16 -17.32 -1.89
N GLY A 359 21.34 -16.38 -2.79
CA GLY A 359 20.96 -16.58 -4.18
C GLY A 359 21.65 -15.58 -5.11
N VAL A 360 21.63 -15.93 -6.41
CA VAL A 360 22.13 -15.10 -7.50
C VAL A 360 21.05 -15.08 -8.58
N TYR A 361 20.64 -13.87 -8.97
CA TYR A 361 19.52 -13.70 -9.90
C TYR A 361 19.85 -12.65 -10.98
N PRO A 362 19.59 -12.94 -12.26
CA PRO A 362 19.63 -11.90 -13.28
C PRO A 362 18.42 -11.00 -13.13
N VAL A 363 18.63 -9.68 -13.11
CA VAL A 363 17.58 -8.67 -13.10
C VAL A 363 17.91 -7.58 -14.11
N GLY A 364 16.90 -6.88 -14.60
CA GLY A 364 17.16 -5.76 -15.50
C GLY A 364 15.96 -5.37 -16.33
N LYS A 365 16.18 -4.36 -17.14
CA LYS A 365 15.17 -3.86 -18.06
C LYS A 365 15.83 -3.38 -19.36
N SER A 366 15.09 -3.51 -20.44
CA SER A 366 15.43 -2.89 -21.72
C SER A 366 14.22 -2.16 -22.29
N ASN A 367 14.51 -1.07 -22.99
CA ASN A 367 13.53 -0.26 -23.68
C ASN A 367 14.12 0.16 -25.03
N ILE A 368 13.47 -0.21 -26.13
CA ILE A 368 13.88 0.14 -27.47
C ILE A 368 12.75 0.93 -28.12
N LYS A 369 12.99 2.21 -28.38
CA LYS A 369 12.03 3.11 -28.99
C LYS A 369 12.44 3.43 -30.40
N TRP A 370 11.54 3.20 -31.35
CA TRP A 370 11.69 3.60 -32.77
C TRP A 370 10.69 4.70 -33.10
N THR A 371 11.20 5.91 -33.39
CA THR A 371 10.41 7.05 -33.83
C THR A 371 10.26 6.98 -35.35
N ILE A 372 9.21 6.30 -35.83
CA ILE A 372 8.94 6.10 -37.26
C ILE A 372 8.75 7.46 -37.95
N SER A 373 7.96 8.33 -37.34
CA SER A 373 7.73 9.71 -37.74
C SER A 373 7.44 10.59 -36.52
N PRO A 374 7.33 11.92 -36.64
CA PRO A 374 6.97 12.80 -35.52
C PRO A 374 5.62 12.46 -34.89
N ARG A 375 4.78 11.67 -35.56
CA ARG A 375 3.45 11.28 -35.11
C ARG A 375 3.36 9.81 -34.64
N HIS A 376 4.32 8.98 -35.00
CA HIS A 376 4.28 7.53 -34.82
C HIS A 376 5.53 7.04 -34.12
N SER A 377 5.39 6.35 -33.04
CA SER A 377 6.48 5.63 -32.37
C SER A 377 6.10 4.22 -31.97
N LEU A 378 7.09 3.35 -31.98
CA LEU A 378 7.00 1.97 -31.51
C LEU A 378 8.01 1.80 -30.37
N ASN A 379 7.58 1.12 -29.31
CA ASN A 379 8.40 0.90 -28.13
C ASN A 379 8.34 -0.57 -27.72
N LEU A 380 9.50 -1.21 -27.62
CA LEU A 380 9.68 -2.57 -27.14
C LEU A 380 10.31 -2.52 -25.76
N THR A 381 9.70 -3.19 -24.77
CA THR A 381 10.18 -3.26 -23.40
C THR A 381 10.37 -4.69 -22.97
N ASN A 382 11.40 -4.94 -22.17
CA ASN A 382 11.58 -6.20 -21.45
C ASN A 382 12.05 -5.89 -20.03
N GLN A 383 11.56 -6.64 -19.06
CA GLN A 383 11.93 -6.50 -17.65
C GLN A 383 12.05 -7.87 -17.00
N LEU A 384 13.15 -8.07 -16.28
CA LEU A 384 13.41 -9.21 -15.42
C LEU A 384 13.46 -8.74 -13.97
N SER A 385 12.73 -9.35 -13.08
CA SER A 385 12.72 -8.98 -11.66
C SER A 385 12.51 -10.19 -10.75
N VAL A 386 12.99 -10.09 -9.53
CA VAL A 386 12.87 -11.10 -8.49
C VAL A 386 12.22 -10.48 -7.25
N ALA A 387 11.26 -11.16 -6.68
CA ALA A 387 10.62 -10.78 -5.43
C ALA A 387 11.07 -11.75 -4.33
N HIS A 388 11.94 -11.29 -3.44
CA HIS A 388 12.37 -12.15 -2.34
C HIS A 388 11.27 -12.28 -1.28
N PRO A 389 10.97 -13.51 -0.77
CA PRO A 389 9.99 -13.70 0.27
C PRO A 389 10.33 -12.86 1.49
N ASP A 390 9.33 -12.28 2.15
CA ASP A 390 9.52 -11.58 3.43
C ASP A 390 10.00 -12.56 4.51
N TYR A 391 10.73 -12.06 5.53
CA TYR A 391 11.22 -12.88 6.64
C TYR A 391 10.09 -13.60 7.38
N LEU A 392 8.91 -12.98 7.49
CA LEU A 392 7.73 -13.58 8.09
C LEU A 392 7.19 -14.82 7.34
N LYS A 393 7.49 -14.92 6.04
CA LYS A 393 7.11 -16.08 5.21
C LYS A 393 8.10 -17.23 5.31
N ILE A 394 9.32 -16.97 5.74
CA ILE A 394 10.40 -17.98 5.79
C ILE A 394 10.74 -18.45 7.20
N CYS A 395 10.25 -17.77 8.26
CA CYS A 395 10.51 -18.20 9.62
C CYS A 395 9.87 -19.57 9.90
N TRP A 396 10.64 -20.49 10.44
CA TRP A 396 10.26 -21.92 10.57
C TRP A 396 9.47 -22.27 11.82
N TYR A 397 9.19 -21.33 12.70
CA TYR A 397 8.45 -21.59 13.93
C TYR A 397 7.03 -21.03 13.85
N ASP A 398 6.17 -21.63 14.67
CA ASP A 398 4.78 -21.24 14.74
C ASP A 398 4.65 -19.90 15.47
N ARG A 399 3.95 -18.96 14.85
CA ARG A 399 3.65 -17.65 15.39
C ARG A 399 2.16 -17.50 15.56
N THR A 400 1.73 -16.85 16.62
CA THR A 400 0.32 -16.55 16.81
C THR A 400 -0.20 -15.62 15.74
N ALA A 401 -1.33 -16.00 15.14
CA ALA A 401 -2.02 -15.21 14.14
C ALA A 401 -2.90 -14.10 14.74
N GLY A 402 -2.76 -13.81 16.02
CA GLY A 402 -3.65 -12.91 16.76
C GLY A 402 -4.89 -13.58 17.32
N TYR A 403 -5.11 -14.86 17.03
CA TYR A 403 -6.16 -15.70 17.60
C TYR A 403 -5.51 -16.89 18.29
N LEU A 404 -6.07 -17.34 19.39
CA LEU A 404 -5.50 -18.43 20.20
C LEU A 404 -5.47 -19.79 19.49
N ASP A 405 -6.24 -19.94 18.43
CA ASP A 405 -6.39 -21.15 17.63
C ASP A 405 -5.81 -21.02 16.20
N GLN A 406 -5.08 -19.95 15.94
CA GLN A 406 -4.48 -19.70 14.63
C GLN A 406 -2.99 -19.44 14.75
N LEU A 407 -2.22 -20.15 13.94
CA LEU A 407 -0.77 -20.01 13.86
C LEU A 407 -0.32 -19.70 12.43
N TYR A 408 0.76 -18.95 12.30
CA TYR A 408 1.50 -18.80 11.05
C TYR A 408 2.79 -19.59 11.13
N ARG A 409 2.99 -20.46 10.16
CA ARG A 409 4.24 -21.20 9.99
C ARG A 409 4.90 -20.79 8.69
N GLY A 410 6.09 -20.26 8.74
CA GLY A 410 6.88 -19.93 7.55
C GLY A 410 7.43 -21.19 6.88
N ASN A 411 7.99 -20.99 5.70
CA ASN A 411 8.61 -22.06 4.92
C ASN A 411 9.99 -21.60 4.45
N GLU A 412 11.03 -22.18 4.99
CA GLU A 412 12.43 -21.88 4.65
C GLU A 412 12.82 -22.28 3.23
N GLN A 413 12.07 -23.20 2.62
CA GLN A 413 12.32 -23.71 1.27
C GLN A 413 11.65 -22.85 0.17
N LEU A 414 11.07 -21.70 0.53
CA LEU A 414 10.45 -20.82 -0.45
C LEU A 414 11.47 -20.29 -1.46
N LEU A 415 11.20 -20.59 -2.73
CA LEU A 415 11.91 -19.99 -3.85
C LEU A 415 11.41 -18.56 -4.08
N SER A 416 12.31 -17.67 -4.47
CA SER A 416 11.94 -16.31 -4.86
C SER A 416 11.15 -16.32 -6.16
N PRO A 417 9.96 -15.71 -6.23
CA PRO A 417 9.27 -15.52 -7.50
C PRO A 417 10.12 -14.71 -8.49
N PHE A 418 10.21 -15.24 -9.69
CA PHE A 418 10.90 -14.59 -10.81
C PHE A 418 9.87 -14.13 -11.84
N THR A 419 9.94 -12.86 -12.22
CA THR A 419 9.01 -12.25 -13.16
C THR A 419 9.75 -11.78 -14.40
N GLN A 420 9.30 -12.24 -15.56
CA GLN A 420 9.67 -11.72 -16.87
C GLN A 420 8.46 -11.00 -17.47
N ARG A 421 8.64 -9.75 -17.88
CA ARG A 421 7.62 -8.95 -18.54
C ARG A 421 8.15 -8.39 -19.85
N SER A 422 7.48 -8.68 -20.94
CA SER A 422 7.76 -8.13 -22.27
C SER A 422 6.58 -7.31 -22.75
N GLY A 423 6.84 -6.18 -23.41
CA GLY A 423 5.79 -5.31 -23.90
C GLY A 423 6.12 -4.68 -25.25
N LEU A 424 5.11 -4.56 -26.09
CA LEU A 424 5.15 -3.81 -27.34
C LEU A 424 4.12 -2.70 -27.26
N GLU A 425 4.55 -1.46 -27.49
CA GLU A 425 3.68 -0.28 -27.43
C GLU A 425 3.80 0.52 -28.73
N TYR A 426 2.66 0.83 -29.33
CA TYR A 426 2.54 1.75 -30.46
C TYR A 426 1.86 3.03 -30.00
N GLU A 427 2.42 4.19 -30.34
CA GLU A 427 1.90 5.50 -30.03
C GLU A 427 1.65 6.32 -31.29
N LEU A 428 0.45 6.88 -31.38
CA LEU A 428 0.03 7.87 -32.37
C LEU A 428 -0.23 9.20 -31.65
N THR A 429 0.43 10.27 -32.07
CA THR A 429 0.23 11.62 -31.55
C THR A 429 -0.18 12.56 -32.67
N LEU A 430 -1.40 13.08 -32.61
CA LEU A 430 -1.93 14.15 -33.46
C LEU A 430 -2.06 15.43 -32.63
N ASN A 431 -2.30 16.58 -33.24
CA ASN A 431 -2.32 17.88 -32.53
C ASN A 431 -3.06 17.88 -31.18
N ARG A 432 -4.24 17.32 -31.14
CA ARG A 432 -5.11 17.29 -29.95
C ARG A 432 -5.49 15.88 -29.50
N PHE A 433 -5.15 14.90 -30.29
CA PHE A 433 -5.52 13.51 -30.08
C PHE A 433 -4.25 12.67 -29.94
N SER A 434 -4.26 11.76 -28.97
CA SER A 434 -3.24 10.73 -28.84
C SER A 434 -3.89 9.37 -28.66
N ALA A 435 -3.31 8.35 -29.27
CA ALA A 435 -3.70 6.97 -29.09
C ALA A 435 -2.46 6.14 -28.79
N ARG A 436 -2.55 5.26 -27.79
CA ARG A 436 -1.46 4.38 -27.39
C ARG A 436 -2.03 2.99 -27.18
N THR A 437 -1.54 2.03 -27.95
CA THR A 437 -1.87 0.61 -27.85
C THR A 437 -0.66 -0.12 -27.32
N SER A 438 -0.82 -0.87 -26.23
CA SER A 438 0.24 -1.71 -25.68
C SER A 438 -0.23 -3.15 -25.49
N VAL A 439 0.63 -4.09 -25.86
CA VAL A 439 0.48 -5.52 -25.59
C VAL A 439 1.60 -5.93 -24.66
N THR A 440 1.27 -6.57 -23.55
CA THR A 440 2.25 -7.02 -22.55
C THR A 440 2.05 -8.50 -22.29
N TYR A 441 3.15 -9.23 -22.24
CA TYR A 441 3.21 -10.59 -21.76
C TYR A 441 4.00 -10.62 -20.46
N THR A 442 3.47 -11.29 -19.45
CA THR A 442 4.12 -11.45 -18.14
C THR A 442 4.13 -12.92 -17.78
N HIS A 443 5.31 -13.44 -17.50
CA HIS A 443 5.51 -14.77 -16.92
C HIS A 443 6.01 -14.63 -15.49
N VAL A 444 5.38 -15.34 -14.55
CA VAL A 444 5.83 -15.42 -13.15
C VAL A 444 6.03 -16.88 -12.80
N SER A 445 7.24 -17.22 -12.37
CA SER A 445 7.54 -18.55 -11.83
C SER A 445 7.63 -18.50 -10.31
N ASN A 446 7.32 -19.60 -9.65
CA ASN A 446 7.39 -19.76 -8.19
C ASN A 446 6.49 -18.79 -7.41
N GLU A 447 5.28 -18.48 -7.89
CA GLU A 447 4.33 -17.66 -7.14
C GLU A 447 4.12 -18.22 -5.73
N ILE A 448 4.12 -17.34 -4.72
CA ILE A 448 3.97 -17.72 -3.33
C ILE A 448 2.53 -17.43 -2.90
N ASP A 449 1.84 -18.49 -2.51
CA ASP A 449 0.49 -18.42 -1.95
C ASP A 449 0.47 -18.86 -0.50
N GLN A 450 -0.58 -18.48 0.21
CA GLN A 450 -0.88 -18.92 1.56
C GLN A 450 -1.96 -20.01 1.49
N THR A 451 -1.71 -21.10 2.20
CA THR A 451 -2.70 -22.15 2.47
C THR A 451 -2.81 -22.38 3.97
N TRP A 452 -3.69 -23.24 4.41
CA TRP A 452 -3.84 -23.60 5.81
C TRP A 452 -4.20 -25.08 5.98
N THR A 453 -3.83 -25.62 7.13
CA THR A 453 -4.18 -26.95 7.60
C THR A 453 -4.75 -26.87 8.99
N ASN A 454 -5.59 -27.85 9.39
CA ASN A 454 -5.96 -28.03 10.77
C ASN A 454 -5.00 -29.04 11.39
N GLU A 455 -4.30 -28.65 12.43
CA GLU A 455 -3.29 -29.48 13.11
C GLU A 455 -3.60 -29.55 14.60
N GLU A 456 -3.36 -30.70 15.19
CA GLU A 456 -3.40 -30.88 16.63
C GLU A 456 -1.99 -30.70 17.19
N ILE A 457 -1.80 -29.68 18.04
CA ILE A 457 -0.54 -29.37 18.69
C ILE A 457 -0.79 -29.36 20.19
N ASP A 458 -0.08 -30.21 20.96
CA ASP A 458 -0.23 -30.33 22.41
C ASP A 458 -1.70 -30.57 22.85
N GLY A 459 -2.45 -31.40 22.10
CA GLY A 459 -3.84 -31.74 22.40
C GLY A 459 -4.86 -30.64 22.08
N ARG A 460 -4.46 -29.59 21.35
CA ARG A 460 -5.34 -28.51 20.88
C ARG A 460 -5.37 -28.44 19.36
N GLN A 461 -6.53 -28.14 18.81
CA GLN A 461 -6.70 -27.95 17.37
C GLN A 461 -6.34 -26.51 17.01
N TYR A 462 -5.44 -26.37 16.05
CA TYR A 462 -5.00 -25.10 15.47
C TYR A 462 -5.27 -25.06 13.97
N LYS A 463 -5.64 -23.88 13.48
CA LYS A 463 -5.59 -23.55 12.05
C LYS A 463 -4.20 -22.98 11.76
N VAL A 464 -3.36 -23.77 11.07
CA VAL A 464 -1.97 -23.40 10.78
C VAL A 464 -1.87 -22.91 9.35
N PHE A 465 -1.50 -21.65 9.17
CA PHE A 465 -1.27 -21.04 7.86
C PHE A 465 0.16 -21.28 7.39
N HIS A 466 0.30 -21.77 6.17
CA HIS A 466 1.57 -22.08 5.53
C HIS A 466 1.78 -21.24 4.28
N TRP A 467 3.03 -20.97 3.98
CA TRP A 467 3.45 -20.36 2.72
C TRP A 467 4.08 -21.40 1.81
N MET A 468 3.77 -21.37 0.51
CA MET A 468 4.32 -22.31 -0.47
C MET A 468 4.45 -21.67 -1.84
N ASN A 469 5.38 -22.19 -2.66
CA ASN A 469 5.37 -21.91 -4.09
C ASN A 469 4.29 -22.81 -4.72
N SER A 470 3.19 -22.22 -5.13
CA SER A 470 1.98 -22.95 -5.51
C SER A 470 1.76 -23.01 -7.01
N SER A 471 2.22 -22.02 -7.76
CA SER A 471 1.87 -21.86 -9.16
C SER A 471 2.92 -21.12 -9.98
N ASN A 472 2.82 -21.29 -11.29
CA ASN A 472 3.40 -20.40 -12.28
C ASN A 472 2.25 -19.73 -13.04
N SER A 473 2.44 -18.46 -13.44
CA SER A 473 1.42 -17.75 -14.20
C SER A 473 1.95 -17.10 -15.46
N ASP A 474 1.10 -17.10 -16.48
CA ASP A 474 1.27 -16.40 -17.74
C ASP A 474 0.13 -15.41 -17.91
N ALA A 475 0.43 -14.15 -18.16
CA ALA A 475 -0.57 -13.12 -18.36
C ALA A 475 -0.34 -12.34 -19.66
N LEU A 476 -1.37 -12.23 -20.47
CA LEU A 476 -1.43 -11.36 -21.65
C LEU A 476 -2.30 -10.16 -21.31
N GLY A 477 -1.72 -8.96 -21.40
CA GLY A 477 -2.42 -7.69 -21.21
C GLY A 477 -2.46 -6.87 -22.50
N ILE A 478 -3.64 -6.35 -22.84
CA ILE A 478 -3.80 -5.40 -23.95
C ILE A 478 -4.38 -4.12 -23.37
N THR A 479 -3.68 -3.00 -23.55
CA THR A 479 -4.13 -1.69 -23.08
C THR A 479 -4.27 -0.72 -24.23
N GLN A 480 -5.45 -0.12 -24.37
CA GLN A 480 -5.71 0.99 -25.28
C GLN A 480 -5.90 2.26 -24.46
N LYS A 481 -5.07 3.28 -24.73
CA LYS A 481 -5.21 4.62 -24.15
C LYS A 481 -5.56 5.61 -25.25
N LEU A 482 -6.55 6.45 -24.98
CA LEU A 482 -6.97 7.54 -25.87
C LEU A 482 -6.91 8.85 -25.07
N GLY A 483 -6.30 9.86 -25.64
CA GLY A 483 -6.17 11.18 -25.05
C GLY A 483 -6.70 12.27 -25.99
N TRP A 484 -7.46 13.21 -25.42
CA TRP A 484 -7.92 14.41 -26.10
C TRP A 484 -7.50 15.65 -25.30
N LYS A 485 -6.81 16.59 -25.94
CA LYS A 485 -6.36 17.84 -25.34
C LYS A 485 -6.92 19.03 -26.12
N GLY A 486 -8.17 19.38 -25.84
CA GLY A 486 -8.83 20.58 -26.38
C GLY A 486 -8.52 21.85 -25.59
N LYS A 487 -8.97 22.99 -26.06
CA LYS A 487 -8.85 24.28 -25.35
C LYS A 487 -9.70 24.30 -24.08
N VAL A 488 -10.90 23.72 -24.15
CA VAL A 488 -11.87 23.67 -23.06
C VAL A 488 -11.83 22.32 -22.35
N ILE A 489 -11.81 21.22 -23.08
CA ILE A 489 -11.91 19.87 -22.55
C ILE A 489 -10.59 19.11 -22.75
N THR A 490 -10.13 18.47 -21.69
CA THR A 490 -9.09 17.44 -21.71
C THR A 490 -9.72 16.14 -21.22
N ALA A 491 -9.56 15.06 -21.96
CA ALA A 491 -10.08 13.75 -21.59
C ALA A 491 -9.05 12.66 -21.89
N ASN A 492 -8.92 11.69 -20.99
CA ASN A 492 -8.15 10.49 -21.18
C ASN A 492 -9.00 9.28 -20.84
N VAL A 493 -8.89 8.23 -21.65
CA VAL A 493 -9.54 6.95 -21.43
C VAL A 493 -8.51 5.85 -21.62
N ALA A 494 -8.44 4.93 -20.67
CA ALA A 494 -7.61 3.74 -20.77
C ALA A 494 -8.47 2.50 -20.51
N ILE A 495 -8.46 1.57 -21.45
CA ILE A 495 -9.10 0.27 -21.34
C ILE A 495 -7.99 -0.77 -21.34
N THR A 496 -7.98 -1.63 -20.33
CA THR A 496 -7.02 -2.73 -20.21
C THR A 496 -7.79 -4.05 -20.17
N TYR A 497 -7.45 -4.95 -21.06
CA TYR A 497 -7.89 -6.33 -21.05
C TYR A 497 -6.74 -7.21 -20.57
N ASN A 498 -7.00 -8.14 -19.65
CA ASN A 498 -6.03 -9.10 -19.16
C ASN A 498 -6.60 -10.50 -19.27
N GLN A 499 -5.76 -11.41 -19.75
CA GLN A 499 -6.00 -12.85 -19.71
C GLN A 499 -4.84 -13.48 -18.94
N THR A 500 -5.14 -14.20 -17.88
CA THR A 500 -4.14 -14.86 -17.03
C THR A 500 -4.42 -16.37 -17.00
N ARG A 501 -3.37 -17.16 -17.25
CA ARG A 501 -3.35 -18.59 -17.06
C ARG A 501 -2.46 -18.91 -15.88
N ARG A 502 -2.97 -19.65 -14.89
CA ARG A 502 -2.19 -20.14 -13.75
C ARG A 502 -2.17 -21.65 -13.77
N ALA A 503 -0.97 -22.21 -13.70
CA ALA A 503 -0.75 -23.64 -13.62
C ALA A 503 -0.21 -23.97 -12.22
N SER A 504 -0.87 -24.89 -11.52
CA SER A 504 -0.40 -25.38 -10.22
C SER A 504 0.93 -26.10 -10.39
N THR A 505 1.85 -25.93 -9.44
CA THR A 505 3.12 -26.67 -9.37
C THR A 505 2.96 -28.01 -8.64
N ARG A 506 1.79 -28.28 -8.07
CA ARG A 506 1.51 -29.46 -7.22
C ARG A 506 0.50 -30.43 -7.82
N THR A 507 -0.34 -29.93 -8.69
CA THR A 507 -1.40 -30.69 -9.36
C THR A 507 -1.42 -30.33 -10.84
N ASP A 508 -2.09 -31.09 -11.67
CA ASP A 508 -2.29 -30.77 -13.09
C ASP A 508 -3.34 -29.66 -13.32
N ALA A 509 -3.76 -29.01 -12.25
CA ALA A 509 -4.80 -27.98 -12.33
C ALA A 509 -4.29 -26.73 -13.03
N VAL A 510 -5.07 -26.28 -14.03
CA VAL A 510 -4.86 -25.03 -14.74
C VAL A 510 -6.12 -24.18 -14.66
N LYS A 511 -5.97 -22.94 -14.27
CA LYS A 511 -7.08 -21.97 -14.24
C LYS A 511 -6.80 -20.77 -15.11
N ASN A 512 -7.81 -20.39 -15.89
CA ASN A 512 -7.79 -19.21 -16.72
C ASN A 512 -8.70 -18.14 -16.12
N SER A 513 -8.25 -16.90 -16.15
CA SER A 513 -9.04 -15.74 -15.77
C SER A 513 -8.97 -14.66 -16.82
N ILE A 514 -10.08 -13.94 -16.99
CA ILE A 514 -10.19 -12.78 -17.87
C ILE A 514 -10.76 -11.64 -17.04
N ASP A 515 -10.08 -10.50 -17.09
CA ASP A 515 -10.58 -9.26 -16.51
C ASP A 515 -10.31 -8.08 -17.45
N TRP A 516 -11.12 -7.05 -17.32
CA TRP A 516 -10.87 -5.78 -17.98
C TRP A 516 -11.08 -4.62 -17.03
N ARG A 517 -10.36 -3.52 -17.28
CA ARG A 517 -10.39 -2.32 -16.46
C ARG A 517 -10.54 -1.11 -17.36
N LEU A 518 -11.37 -0.18 -16.91
CA LEU A 518 -11.55 1.13 -17.51
C LEU A 518 -11.07 2.20 -16.53
N ASN A 519 -10.22 3.09 -17.00
CA ASN A 519 -9.90 4.34 -16.31
C ASN A 519 -10.23 5.49 -17.25
N ALA A 520 -11.01 6.44 -16.81
CA ALA A 520 -11.37 7.61 -17.58
C ALA A 520 -11.24 8.86 -16.70
N ASP A 521 -10.60 9.89 -17.21
CA ASP A 521 -10.57 11.19 -16.59
C ASP A 521 -10.98 12.27 -17.59
N ILE A 522 -11.75 13.22 -17.13
CA ILE A 522 -12.18 14.37 -17.92
C ILE A 522 -12.04 15.63 -17.08
N THR A 523 -11.52 16.68 -17.69
CA THR A 523 -11.43 18.01 -17.10
C THR A 523 -11.92 19.03 -18.09
N ALA A 524 -12.90 19.85 -17.68
CA ALA A 524 -13.42 20.97 -18.45
C ALA A 524 -13.03 22.31 -17.80
N ARG A 525 -12.45 23.22 -18.59
CA ARG A 525 -12.14 24.60 -18.19
C ARG A 525 -13.20 25.54 -18.75
N LEU A 526 -14.09 26.02 -17.88
CA LEU A 526 -15.27 26.78 -18.28
C LEU A 526 -15.04 28.28 -18.44
N GLY A 527 -13.78 28.73 -18.31
CA GLY A 527 -13.45 30.15 -18.33
C GLY A 527 -13.62 30.83 -16.98
N ARG A 528 -13.15 32.10 -16.89
CA ARG A 528 -13.20 32.88 -15.64
C ARG A 528 -12.62 32.16 -14.40
N GLY A 529 -11.70 31.19 -14.61
CA GLY A 529 -11.08 30.40 -13.54
C GLY A 529 -11.91 29.24 -13.02
N TRP A 530 -13.02 28.86 -13.65
CA TRP A 530 -13.76 27.66 -13.31
C TRP A 530 -13.24 26.43 -14.02
N SER A 531 -13.16 25.32 -13.30
CA SER A 531 -12.88 24.01 -13.86
C SER A 531 -13.72 22.94 -13.17
N ILE A 532 -14.12 21.93 -13.93
CA ILE A 532 -14.81 20.74 -13.46
C ILE A 532 -13.97 19.55 -13.89
N GLY A 533 -13.71 18.64 -12.98
CA GLY A 533 -12.99 17.40 -13.22
C GLY A 533 -13.78 16.19 -12.71
N SER A 534 -13.64 15.06 -13.39
CA SER A 534 -14.18 13.78 -12.95
C SER A 534 -13.22 12.67 -13.36
N ASP A 535 -13.07 11.69 -12.50
CA ASP A 535 -12.37 10.44 -12.79
C ASP A 535 -13.25 9.24 -12.46
N LEU A 536 -13.26 8.28 -13.37
CA LEU A 536 -13.97 7.01 -13.29
C LEU A 536 -12.95 5.87 -13.39
N LYS A 537 -13.00 4.95 -12.44
CA LYS A 537 -12.33 3.66 -12.51
C LYS A 537 -13.38 2.57 -12.49
N TYR A 538 -13.20 1.58 -13.32
CA TYR A 538 -14.04 0.40 -13.33
C TYR A 538 -13.17 -0.84 -13.53
N GLN A 539 -13.49 -1.89 -12.79
CA GLN A 539 -12.89 -3.21 -12.93
C GLN A 539 -14.02 -4.22 -13.08
N SER A 540 -13.91 -5.05 -14.12
CA SER A 540 -14.84 -6.16 -14.31
C SER A 540 -14.59 -7.27 -13.29
N LYS A 541 -15.49 -8.20 -13.22
CA LYS A 541 -15.35 -9.44 -12.46
C LYS A 541 -14.01 -10.09 -12.76
N MET A 542 -13.26 -10.44 -11.70
CA MET A 542 -11.95 -11.07 -11.78
C MET A 542 -11.98 -12.44 -11.10
N LYS A 543 -11.41 -13.44 -11.75
CA LYS A 543 -11.26 -14.79 -11.18
C LYS A 543 -9.80 -15.04 -10.86
N THR A 544 -9.51 -15.48 -9.64
CA THR A 544 -8.23 -16.04 -9.24
C THR A 544 -8.30 -17.57 -9.22
N PHE A 545 -7.34 -18.25 -8.59
CA PHE A 545 -7.37 -19.71 -8.53
C PHE A 545 -8.60 -20.25 -7.77
N TYR A 546 -8.98 -19.63 -6.66
CA TYR A 546 -10.10 -20.04 -5.80
C TYR A 546 -11.15 -18.96 -5.59
N THR A 547 -10.84 -17.70 -5.90
CA THR A 547 -11.70 -16.58 -5.58
C THR A 547 -12.21 -15.87 -6.82
N VAL A 548 -13.41 -15.35 -6.71
CA VAL A 548 -14.02 -14.48 -7.72
C VAL A 548 -14.33 -13.14 -7.07
N LEU A 549 -13.73 -12.08 -7.58
CA LEU A 549 -14.02 -10.71 -7.19
C LEU A 549 -15.08 -10.14 -8.13
N SER A 550 -16.15 -9.54 -7.59
CA SER A 550 -17.18 -8.88 -8.38
C SER A 550 -16.63 -7.65 -9.12
N GLU A 551 -17.41 -7.17 -10.06
CA GLU A 551 -17.16 -5.87 -10.67
C GLU A 551 -17.20 -4.74 -9.62
N TYR A 552 -16.35 -3.73 -9.85
CA TYR A 552 -16.22 -2.58 -8.97
C TYR A 552 -16.01 -1.31 -9.77
N GLY A 553 -16.70 -0.24 -9.38
CA GLY A 553 -16.55 1.09 -9.96
C GLY A 553 -16.32 2.18 -8.91
N GLU A 554 -15.45 3.12 -9.22
CA GLU A 554 -15.17 4.30 -8.40
C GLU A 554 -15.32 5.55 -9.25
N LEU A 555 -16.17 6.47 -8.82
CA LEU A 555 -16.37 7.77 -9.45
C LEU A 555 -16.01 8.87 -8.48
N ASN A 556 -15.13 9.76 -8.91
CA ASN A 556 -14.80 10.98 -8.19
C ASN A 556 -15.11 12.19 -9.07
N ALA A 557 -15.46 13.31 -8.45
CA ALA A 557 -15.73 14.56 -9.15
C ALA A 557 -15.20 15.75 -8.35
N GLN A 558 -14.80 16.81 -9.05
CA GLN A 558 -14.32 18.03 -8.44
C GLN A 558 -14.79 19.25 -9.23
N ILE A 559 -15.19 20.29 -8.52
CA ILE A 559 -15.44 21.63 -9.06
C ILE A 559 -14.42 22.55 -8.39
N GLN A 560 -13.71 23.37 -9.17
CA GLN A 560 -12.72 24.30 -8.68
C GLN A 560 -12.91 25.68 -9.29
N LYS A 561 -12.70 26.69 -8.46
CA LYS A 561 -12.63 28.10 -8.87
C LYS A 561 -11.26 28.65 -8.53
N ASP A 562 -10.53 29.07 -9.55
CA ASP A 562 -9.24 29.74 -9.41
C ASP A 562 -9.42 31.25 -9.38
N PHE A 563 -8.79 31.88 -8.38
CA PHE A 563 -8.58 33.32 -8.25
C PHE A 563 -7.08 33.62 -8.43
N LYS A 564 -6.70 34.89 -8.44
CA LYS A 564 -5.30 35.27 -8.68
C LYS A 564 -4.30 34.64 -7.69
N LYS A 565 -4.66 34.58 -6.39
CA LYS A 565 -3.78 34.10 -5.32
C LYS A 565 -4.27 32.82 -4.63
N PHE A 566 -5.52 32.46 -4.82
CA PHE A 566 -6.10 31.28 -4.17
C PHE A 566 -7.07 30.55 -5.10
N SER A 567 -7.34 29.30 -4.79
CA SER A 567 -8.35 28.47 -5.44
C SER A 567 -9.27 27.88 -4.37
N LEU A 568 -10.56 27.82 -4.67
CA LEU A 568 -11.55 27.08 -3.88
C LEU A 568 -11.94 25.83 -4.64
N TYR A 569 -12.11 24.71 -3.96
CA TYR A 569 -12.60 23.50 -4.58
C TYR A 569 -13.58 22.72 -3.70
N LEU A 570 -14.52 22.06 -4.36
CA LEU A 570 -15.42 21.06 -3.80
C LEU A 570 -15.10 19.74 -4.50
N ARG A 571 -14.82 18.69 -3.73
CA ARG A 571 -14.47 17.36 -4.23
C ARG A 571 -15.36 16.31 -3.60
N GLY A 572 -15.97 15.47 -4.45
CA GLY A 572 -16.64 14.24 -4.06
C GLY A 572 -15.78 13.03 -4.42
N ARG A 573 -15.61 12.09 -3.50
CA ARG A 573 -14.95 10.80 -3.73
C ARG A 573 -15.91 9.66 -3.50
N HIS A 574 -15.68 8.52 -4.17
CA HIS A 574 -16.47 7.29 -4.05
C HIS A 574 -17.97 7.51 -4.25
N LEU A 575 -18.34 8.34 -5.23
CA LEU A 575 -19.73 8.77 -5.44
C LEU A 575 -20.69 7.63 -5.80
N LEU A 576 -20.17 6.50 -6.32
CA LEU A 576 -20.98 5.32 -6.67
C LEU A 576 -21.36 4.46 -5.46
N ASP A 577 -20.59 4.56 -4.36
CA ASP A 577 -20.83 3.81 -3.10
C ASP A 577 -21.08 2.31 -3.32
N GLN A 578 -20.18 1.65 -4.04
CA GLN A 578 -20.34 0.25 -4.41
C GLN A 578 -19.84 -0.71 -3.33
N THR A 579 -20.54 -1.83 -3.20
CA THR A 579 -20.10 -3.01 -2.43
C THR A 579 -19.24 -3.90 -3.31
N VAL A 580 -18.14 -4.40 -2.78
CA VAL A 580 -17.29 -5.37 -3.44
C VAL A 580 -17.63 -6.75 -2.90
N THR A 581 -18.00 -7.66 -3.78
CA THR A 581 -18.30 -9.05 -3.42
C THR A 581 -17.15 -9.95 -3.83
N THR A 582 -16.66 -10.75 -2.89
CA THR A 582 -15.67 -11.79 -3.15
C THR A 582 -16.29 -13.14 -2.82
N SER A 583 -16.26 -14.08 -3.75
CA SER A 583 -16.66 -15.46 -3.50
C SER A 583 -15.47 -16.39 -3.59
N PHE A 584 -15.49 -17.44 -2.81
CA PHE A 584 -14.51 -18.53 -2.80
C PHE A 584 -15.24 -19.85 -2.97
N GLU A 585 -14.68 -20.73 -3.76
CA GLU A 585 -15.20 -22.08 -3.95
C GLU A 585 -14.03 -23.04 -4.08
N SER A 586 -14.02 -24.09 -3.27
CA SER A 586 -13.05 -25.17 -3.32
C SER A 586 -13.74 -26.51 -3.11
N GLU A 587 -13.78 -27.33 -4.14
CA GLU A 587 -14.28 -28.70 -4.08
C GLU A 587 -13.41 -29.57 -3.16
N GLU A 588 -12.09 -29.37 -3.18
CA GLU A 588 -11.12 -30.10 -2.36
C GLU A 588 -11.38 -29.90 -0.86
N LEU A 589 -11.66 -28.65 -0.45
CA LEU A 589 -11.95 -28.28 0.94
C LEU A 589 -13.43 -28.43 1.30
N GLN A 590 -14.29 -28.71 0.32
CA GLN A 590 -15.75 -28.67 0.46
C GLN A 590 -16.21 -27.39 1.15
N GLU A 591 -15.63 -26.27 0.77
CA GLU A 591 -15.86 -24.96 1.35
C GLU A 591 -16.27 -23.96 0.26
N TYR A 592 -17.38 -23.28 0.50
CA TYR A 592 -17.86 -22.17 -0.27
C TYR A 592 -18.11 -20.97 0.65
N TRP A 593 -17.70 -19.77 0.26
CA TRP A 593 -18.10 -18.59 0.98
C TRP A 593 -18.24 -17.38 0.04
N VAL A 594 -19.11 -16.46 0.44
CA VAL A 594 -19.29 -15.15 -0.17
C VAL A 594 -19.03 -14.09 0.87
N GLU A 595 -18.22 -13.12 0.53
CA GLU A 595 -17.87 -11.99 1.37
C GLU A 595 -18.26 -10.70 0.66
N GLU A 596 -19.08 -9.89 1.28
CA GLU A 596 -19.45 -8.56 0.83
C GLU A 596 -18.71 -7.51 1.67
N VAL A 597 -17.89 -6.70 1.00
CA VAL A 597 -17.12 -5.64 1.65
C VAL A 597 -17.65 -4.30 1.19
N ARG A 598 -18.17 -3.54 2.12
CA ARG A 598 -18.58 -2.17 1.92
C ARG A 598 -17.53 -1.25 2.53
N ASN A 599 -16.70 -0.66 1.68
CA ASN A 599 -15.65 0.26 2.07
C ASN A 599 -16.13 1.70 1.96
N ASN A 600 -15.55 2.58 2.69
CA ASN A 600 -15.81 4.00 2.76
C ASN A 600 -16.40 4.67 1.55
N ARG A 601 -17.40 5.12 1.65
CA ARG A 601 -18.35 5.70 1.12
C ARG A 601 -18.19 7.09 0.61
N ARG A 602 -19.16 7.67 0.16
CA ARG A 602 -19.20 9.03 -0.35
C ARG A 602 -18.49 9.97 0.61
N ILE A 603 -17.41 10.59 0.13
CA ILE A 603 -16.65 11.60 0.87
C ILE A 603 -16.85 12.91 0.14
N VAL A 604 -17.30 13.94 0.84
CA VAL A 604 -17.42 15.30 0.31
C VAL A 604 -16.44 16.20 1.06
N MET A 605 -15.61 16.91 0.31
CA MET A 605 -14.57 17.78 0.83
C MET A 605 -14.68 19.18 0.22
N ILE A 606 -14.47 20.18 1.02
CA ILE A 606 -14.22 21.56 0.59
C ILE A 606 -12.80 21.96 0.96
N GLY A 607 -12.13 22.70 0.09
CA GLY A 607 -10.77 23.12 0.38
C GLY A 607 -10.38 24.42 -0.29
N VAL A 608 -9.32 25.00 0.26
CA VAL A 608 -8.70 26.25 -0.19
C VAL A 608 -7.23 25.99 -0.44
N LYS A 609 -6.74 26.40 -1.59
CA LYS A 609 -5.32 26.37 -1.92
C LYS A 609 -4.85 27.81 -2.16
N TRP A 610 -3.86 28.24 -1.42
CA TRP A 610 -3.28 29.58 -1.52
C TRP A 610 -1.81 29.50 -1.95
N LYS A 611 -1.40 30.44 -2.83
CA LYS A 611 -0.02 30.59 -3.33
C LYS A 611 0.50 31.97 -2.96
N PHE A 612 1.70 32.07 -2.45
CA PHE A 612 2.40 33.30 -2.07
C PHE A 612 3.85 33.34 -2.57
#